data_d8cdfbeb4f07d5d4c43af26a11c193f8
#
_entry.id   d8cdfbeb4f07d5d4c43af26a11c193f8
#
_cell.length_a   1.000
_cell.length_b   1.000
_cell.length_c   1.000
_cell.angle_alpha   90.00
_cell.angle_beta   90.00
_cell.angle_gamma   90.00
#
_symmetry.space_group_name_H-M   'P 1'
#
loop_
_entity.id
_entity.type
_entity.pdbx_description
1 polymer ?
#
loop_
_entity_poly.entity_id
_entity_poly.type
_entity_poly.pdbx_seq_one_letter_code
_entity_poly.pdbx_strand_id
1 'polypeptide(L)'
;KQFMVIYVQILDQVNREKKNSMTGQMSLFDIVGEEQKSEFDIPLPNVGEYEKSTKLAFEKEVLGIYLSGHPMEEYEEQWRKGISKTTQDFQFDEELGFSRVSDGAAEIIGGIIASKTIKYTKNNKTMCFLTIEDIMGSVEVVVFPRDYERYHQYLEEENVVFVKGRVSEEDEASSKLICEKVIPFGQKKQELWIQYPDKETFLQGEKMLYDMLASSDG
;
A
#
# COMPACT_ATOMS: atom_id res chain seq x y z
N LYS A 1 -20.39 -6.43 2.87
CA LYS A 1 -20.25 -7.80 3.39
C LYS A 1 -21.58 -8.52 3.49
N GLN A 2 -22.65 -7.93 4.08
CA GLN A 2 -23.96 -8.54 4.22
C GLN A 2 -24.50 -9.06 2.88
N PHE A 3 -24.52 -8.23 1.85
CA PHE A 3 -24.96 -8.64 0.49
C PHE A 3 -24.09 -9.75 -0.11
N MET A 4 -22.78 -9.74 0.14
CA MET A 4 -21.87 -10.78 -0.36
C MET A 4 -22.19 -12.16 0.22
N VAL A 5 -22.60 -12.21 1.50
CA VAL A 5 -22.96 -13.48 2.16
C VAL A 5 -24.23 -14.09 1.59
N ILE A 6 -25.22 -13.27 1.21
CA ILE A 6 -26.52 -13.74 0.69
C ILE A 6 -26.62 -13.70 -0.84
N TYR A 7 -25.55 -13.28 -1.52
CA TYR A 7 -25.56 -13.08 -2.98
C TYR A 7 -26.03 -14.32 -3.76
N VAL A 8 -25.53 -15.50 -3.38
CA VAL A 8 -25.92 -16.76 -4.04
C VAL A 8 -27.42 -17.05 -3.82
N GLN A 9 -27.94 -16.81 -2.62
CA GLN A 9 -29.36 -17.01 -2.31
C GLN A 9 -30.25 -16.06 -3.11
N ILE A 10 -29.84 -14.80 -3.24
CA ILE A 10 -30.54 -13.81 -4.08
C ILE A 10 -30.55 -14.26 -5.55
N LEU A 11 -29.42 -14.68 -6.09
CA LEU A 11 -29.33 -15.15 -7.47
C LEU A 11 -30.22 -16.39 -7.72
N ASP A 12 -30.19 -17.35 -6.82
CA ASP A 12 -31.02 -18.55 -6.93
C ASP A 12 -32.50 -18.21 -6.91
N GLN A 13 -32.91 -17.29 -6.06
CA GLN A 13 -34.30 -16.84 -5.99
C GLN A 13 -34.72 -16.10 -7.26
N VAL A 14 -33.94 -15.14 -7.73
CA VAL A 14 -34.19 -14.42 -8.98
C VAL A 14 -34.27 -15.38 -10.19
N ASN A 15 -33.36 -16.37 -10.25
CA ASN A 15 -33.37 -17.36 -11.32
C ASN A 15 -34.61 -18.27 -11.28
N ARG A 16 -35.09 -18.67 -10.09
CA ARG A 16 -36.32 -19.44 -9.91
C ARG A 16 -37.53 -18.65 -10.40
N GLU A 17 -37.63 -17.39 -10.03
CA GLU A 17 -38.73 -16.51 -10.45
C GLU A 17 -38.74 -16.29 -11.96
N LYS A 18 -37.57 -15.98 -12.53
CA LYS A 18 -37.41 -15.83 -13.98
C LYS A 18 -37.84 -17.11 -14.72
N LYS A 19 -37.49 -18.28 -14.18
CA LYS A 19 -37.88 -19.57 -14.77
C LYS A 19 -39.41 -19.81 -14.68
N ASN A 20 -40.02 -19.46 -13.53
CA ASN A 20 -41.46 -19.57 -13.32
C ASN A 20 -42.23 -18.60 -14.23
N SER A 21 -41.77 -17.38 -14.39
CA SER A 21 -42.32 -16.38 -15.32
C SER A 21 -42.25 -16.82 -16.77
N MET A 22 -41.15 -17.47 -17.21
CA MET A 22 -40.97 -17.95 -18.58
C MET A 22 -41.81 -19.19 -18.91
N THR A 23 -42.21 -19.99 -17.90
CA THR A 23 -43.06 -21.18 -18.09
C THR A 23 -44.55 -20.85 -18.16
N GLY A 24 -44.93 -19.57 -18.11
CA GLY A 24 -46.35 -19.17 -18.25
C GLY A 24 -47.24 -19.59 -17.07
N GLN A 25 -46.66 -20.14 -16.01
CA GLN A 25 -47.37 -20.34 -14.76
C GLN A 25 -47.52 -19.00 -14.03
N MET A 26 -48.62 -18.29 -14.30
CA MET A 26 -49.03 -17.21 -13.44
C MET A 26 -49.17 -17.79 -12.03
N SER A 27 -48.42 -17.24 -11.09
CA SER A 27 -48.60 -17.60 -9.71
C SER A 27 -49.99 -17.21 -9.30
N LEU A 28 -50.66 -18.08 -8.54
CA LEU A 28 -52.00 -17.77 -7.94
C LEU A 28 -51.95 -16.44 -7.17
N PHE A 29 -50.79 -15.98 -6.77
CA PHE A 29 -50.53 -14.74 -6.07
C PHE A 29 -50.52 -13.48 -6.97
N ASP A 30 -50.36 -13.62 -8.29
CA ASP A 30 -50.49 -12.50 -9.24
C ASP A 30 -51.97 -12.09 -9.44
N ILE A 31 -52.88 -12.93 -8.96
CA ILE A 31 -54.35 -12.72 -9.07
C ILE A 31 -54.93 -12.06 -7.80
N VAL A 32 -54.26 -12.18 -6.66
CA VAL A 32 -54.69 -11.64 -5.37
C VAL A 32 -53.89 -10.39 -5.06
N GLY A 33 -54.42 -9.26 -5.46
CA GLY A 33 -54.15 -7.87 -5.12
C GLY A 33 -52.84 -7.47 -4.41
N GLU A 34 -52.43 -6.28 -4.71
CA GLU A 34 -51.23 -5.48 -4.36
C GLU A 34 -50.71 -5.47 -2.89
N GLU A 35 -51.25 -6.28 -1.99
CA GLU A 35 -50.88 -6.23 -0.56
C GLU A 35 -49.80 -7.23 -0.12
N GLN A 36 -49.27 -8.10 -1.00
CA GLN A 36 -48.21 -9.06 -0.65
C GLN A 36 -46.91 -8.88 -1.46
N LYS A 37 -46.45 -7.63 -1.59
CA LYS A 37 -45.09 -7.34 -2.07
C LYS A 37 -43.98 -7.60 -1.05
N SER A 38 -44.26 -8.23 0.07
CA SER A 38 -43.31 -8.46 1.16
C SER A 38 -42.61 -9.85 1.12
N GLU A 39 -42.84 -10.65 0.09
CA GLU A 39 -42.25 -12.00 0.01
C GLU A 39 -40.76 -12.00 -0.44
N PHE A 40 -40.20 -10.80 -0.68
CA PHE A 40 -38.81 -10.59 -1.07
C PHE A 40 -37.90 -10.15 0.08
N ASP A 41 -38.33 -10.27 1.29
CA ASP A 41 -37.52 -9.83 2.43
C ASP A 41 -36.54 -10.94 2.84
N ILE A 42 -35.45 -11.09 2.04
CA ILE A 42 -34.31 -11.91 2.49
C ILE A 42 -33.65 -11.14 3.62
N PRO A 43 -33.74 -11.61 4.87
CA PRO A 43 -33.18 -10.88 5.99
C PRO A 43 -31.67 -10.78 5.83
N LEU A 44 -31.15 -9.56 5.91
CA LEU A 44 -29.71 -9.33 5.87
C LEU A 44 -29.07 -9.96 7.12
N PRO A 45 -28.06 -10.83 6.94
CA PRO A 45 -27.37 -11.47 8.05
C PRO A 45 -26.65 -10.41 8.90
N ASN A 46 -26.69 -10.57 10.20
CA ASN A 46 -25.94 -9.71 11.12
C ASN A 46 -24.45 -10.12 11.12
N VAL A 47 -23.72 -9.75 10.07
CA VAL A 47 -22.27 -9.96 9.95
C VAL A 47 -21.57 -8.61 10.07
N GLY A 48 -20.53 -8.55 10.89
CA GLY A 48 -19.69 -7.36 11.02
C GLY A 48 -19.05 -6.95 9.69
N GLU A 49 -18.53 -5.74 9.63
CA GLU A 49 -17.83 -5.24 8.45
C GLU A 49 -16.47 -5.95 8.25
N TYR A 50 -15.87 -5.83 7.07
CA TYR A 50 -14.51 -6.27 6.83
C TYR A 50 -13.52 -5.41 7.63
N GLU A 51 -12.39 -6.00 8.00
CA GLU A 51 -11.27 -5.22 8.49
C GLU A 51 -10.82 -4.20 7.43
N LYS A 52 -10.27 -3.06 7.87
CA LYS A 52 -9.90 -1.96 6.98
C LYS A 52 -8.96 -2.40 5.87
N SER A 53 -7.92 -3.20 6.20
CA SER A 53 -6.98 -3.76 5.23
C SER A 53 -7.65 -4.60 4.15
N THR A 54 -8.53 -5.53 4.55
CA THR A 54 -9.30 -6.37 3.62
C THR A 54 -10.22 -5.55 2.72
N LYS A 55 -10.86 -4.51 3.29
CA LYS A 55 -11.74 -3.62 2.52
C LYS A 55 -10.95 -2.83 1.47
N LEU A 56 -9.80 -2.28 1.85
CA LEU A 56 -8.92 -1.55 0.94
C LEU A 56 -8.38 -2.47 -0.17
N ALA A 57 -8.02 -3.72 0.15
CA ALA A 57 -7.59 -4.70 -0.86
C ALA A 57 -8.70 -4.97 -1.89
N PHE A 58 -9.94 -5.16 -1.46
CA PHE A 58 -11.08 -5.33 -2.38
C PHE A 58 -11.37 -4.08 -3.22
N GLU A 59 -11.26 -2.89 -2.63
CA GLU A 59 -11.42 -1.63 -3.37
C GLU A 59 -10.38 -1.53 -4.48
N LYS A 60 -9.12 -1.81 -4.17
CA LYS A 60 -8.02 -1.79 -5.14
C LYS A 60 -8.20 -2.84 -6.24
N GLU A 61 -8.59 -4.07 -5.88
CA GLU A 61 -8.83 -5.17 -6.82
C GLU A 61 -9.97 -4.86 -7.81
N VAL A 62 -11.09 -4.33 -7.30
CA VAL A 62 -12.32 -4.15 -8.11
C VAL A 62 -12.36 -2.81 -8.81
N LEU A 63 -11.90 -1.74 -8.15
CA LEU A 63 -12.02 -0.35 -8.63
C LEU A 63 -10.69 0.21 -9.14
N GLY A 64 -9.57 -0.41 -8.80
CA GLY A 64 -8.23 0.11 -9.07
C GLY A 64 -7.79 1.27 -8.18
N ILE A 65 -8.67 1.73 -7.28
CA ILE A 65 -8.41 2.85 -6.37
C ILE A 65 -8.87 2.51 -4.95
N TYR A 66 -8.36 3.25 -3.96
CA TYR A 66 -8.81 3.20 -2.58
C TYR A 66 -9.89 4.27 -2.34
N LEU A 67 -11.04 3.90 -1.77
CA LEU A 67 -12.14 4.81 -1.43
C LEU A 67 -12.29 5.06 0.07
N SER A 68 -12.04 4.02 0.88
CA SER A 68 -12.30 4.07 2.33
C SER A 68 -11.12 4.59 3.15
N GLY A 69 -10.03 4.98 2.51
CA GLY A 69 -8.78 5.44 3.10
C GLY A 69 -7.58 4.95 2.30
N HIS A 70 -6.39 5.22 2.77
CA HIS A 70 -5.15 4.78 2.12
C HIS A 70 -4.39 3.80 3.03
N PRO A 71 -3.75 2.72 2.48
CA PRO A 71 -2.97 1.78 3.30
C PRO A 71 -1.87 2.45 4.11
N MET A 72 -1.31 3.56 3.60
CA MET A 72 -0.26 4.33 4.27
C MET A 72 -0.74 5.14 5.49
N GLU A 73 -2.05 5.28 5.74
CA GLU A 73 -2.56 6.05 6.88
C GLU A 73 -2.09 5.48 8.22
N GLU A 74 -1.97 4.16 8.33
CA GLU A 74 -1.47 3.50 9.55
C GLU A 74 0.01 3.80 9.81
N TYR A 75 0.74 4.18 8.77
CA TYR A 75 2.17 4.48 8.81
C TYR A 75 2.48 5.98 8.71
N GLU A 76 1.47 6.85 8.68
CA GLU A 76 1.62 8.28 8.37
C GLU A 76 2.66 8.98 9.26
N GLU A 77 2.66 8.73 10.56
CA GLU A 77 3.62 9.36 11.47
C GLU A 77 5.06 8.92 11.19
N GLN A 78 5.27 7.62 10.94
CA GLN A 78 6.58 7.08 10.61
C GLN A 78 7.04 7.54 9.23
N TRP A 79 6.11 7.57 8.27
CA TRP A 79 6.34 8.05 6.92
C TRP A 79 6.79 9.51 6.92
N ARG A 80 6.05 10.42 7.56
CA ARG A 80 6.40 11.84 7.64
C ARG A 80 7.77 12.09 8.25
N LYS A 81 8.19 11.28 9.22
CA LYS A 81 9.51 11.40 9.88
C LYS A 81 10.64 10.80 9.05
N GLY A 82 10.34 9.90 8.13
CA GLY A 82 11.33 9.14 7.37
C GLY A 82 11.63 9.68 5.98
N ILE A 83 10.77 10.54 5.43
CA ILE A 83 10.92 11.09 4.08
C ILE A 83 11.59 12.47 4.08
N SER A 84 12.25 12.81 2.98
CA SER A 84 12.70 14.18 2.69
C SER A 84 11.78 14.86 1.69
N LYS A 85 11.12 14.09 0.82
CA LYS A 85 10.18 14.54 -0.21
C LYS A 85 8.99 13.60 -0.32
N THR A 86 7.83 14.13 -0.71
CA THR A 86 6.64 13.36 -1.06
C THR A 86 6.69 12.95 -2.53
N THR A 87 5.89 11.96 -2.92
CA THR A 87 5.78 11.57 -4.34
C THR A 87 5.25 12.72 -5.20
N GLN A 88 4.43 13.61 -4.65
CA GLN A 88 3.92 14.79 -5.35
C GLN A 88 5.03 15.77 -5.75
N ASP A 89 6.12 15.87 -4.97
CA ASP A 89 7.23 16.77 -5.29
C ASP A 89 7.95 16.37 -6.58
N PHE A 90 7.81 15.12 -7.03
CA PHE A 90 8.38 14.59 -8.27
C PHE A 90 7.50 14.82 -9.49
N GLN A 91 6.24 15.19 -9.30
CA GLN A 91 5.35 15.46 -10.42
C GLN A 91 5.73 16.75 -11.12
N PHE A 92 5.60 16.74 -12.46
CA PHE A 92 5.79 17.96 -13.26
C PHE A 92 4.64 18.92 -12.96
N ASP A 93 4.99 20.14 -12.61
CA ASP A 93 4.05 21.22 -12.34
C ASP A 93 3.98 22.10 -13.60
N GLU A 94 2.84 22.07 -14.29
CA GLU A 94 2.64 22.82 -15.55
C GLU A 94 2.73 24.34 -15.35
N GLU A 95 2.39 24.86 -14.17
CA GLU A 95 2.46 26.29 -13.88
C GLU A 95 3.91 26.74 -13.62
N LEU A 96 4.70 25.90 -12.99
CA LEU A 96 6.11 26.18 -12.68
C LEU A 96 7.05 25.81 -13.83
N GLY A 97 6.66 24.85 -14.67
CA GLY A 97 7.47 24.30 -15.75
C GLY A 97 8.57 23.32 -15.28
N PHE A 98 8.52 22.85 -14.02
CA PHE A 98 9.47 21.90 -13.44
C PHE A 98 8.87 21.15 -12.26
N SER A 99 9.52 20.08 -11.79
CA SER A 99 9.19 19.38 -10.55
C SER A 99 9.84 20.09 -9.34
N ARG A 100 9.33 19.83 -8.13
CA ARG A 100 9.85 20.45 -6.89
C ARG A 100 11.08 19.76 -6.32
N VAL A 101 11.69 18.87 -7.09
CA VAL A 101 12.96 18.20 -6.79
C VAL A 101 14.00 18.64 -7.82
N SER A 102 15.28 18.52 -7.51
CA SER A 102 16.34 18.93 -8.41
C SER A 102 17.10 17.71 -8.93
N ASP A 103 17.50 17.72 -10.19
CA ASP A 103 18.27 16.65 -10.79
C ASP A 103 19.54 16.33 -9.98
N GLY A 104 19.84 15.04 -9.78
CA GLY A 104 20.97 14.55 -8.99
C GLY A 104 20.83 14.70 -7.48
N ALA A 105 19.78 15.37 -6.96
CA ALA A 105 19.57 15.51 -5.53
C ALA A 105 19.34 14.13 -4.86
N ALA A 106 19.86 13.96 -3.65
CA ALA A 106 19.67 12.74 -2.88
C ALA A 106 18.42 12.90 -2.01
N GLU A 107 17.38 12.15 -2.32
CA GLU A 107 16.09 12.23 -1.63
C GLU A 107 15.67 10.88 -1.05
N ILE A 108 14.78 10.93 -0.06
CA ILE A 108 14.14 9.78 0.56
C ILE A 108 12.63 9.91 0.40
N ILE A 109 12.04 8.94 -0.24
CA ILE A 109 10.59 8.79 -0.33
C ILE A 109 10.16 7.56 0.47
N GLY A 110 8.88 7.47 0.79
CA GLY A 110 8.30 6.30 1.46
C GLY A 110 6.91 6.05 0.92
N GLY A 111 6.55 4.79 0.72
CA GLY A 111 5.23 4.44 0.19
C GLY A 111 5.06 2.94 -0.01
N ILE A 112 3.90 2.60 -0.55
CA ILE A 112 3.56 1.24 -0.97
C ILE A 112 4.03 1.02 -2.41
N ILE A 113 4.54 -0.16 -2.70
CA ILE A 113 4.87 -0.56 -4.07
C ILE A 113 3.56 -0.92 -4.79
N ALA A 114 3.06 0.00 -5.59
CA ALA A 114 1.80 -0.16 -6.33
C ALA A 114 1.96 -1.06 -7.57
N SER A 115 3.14 -1.04 -8.19
CA SER A 115 3.46 -1.92 -9.34
C SER A 115 4.96 -2.17 -9.46
N LYS A 116 5.30 -3.31 -10.08
CA LYS A 116 6.67 -3.74 -10.33
C LYS A 116 6.80 -4.27 -11.76
N THR A 117 7.68 -3.68 -12.53
CA THR A 117 8.02 -4.14 -13.89
C THR A 117 9.48 -4.57 -13.95
N ILE A 118 9.73 -5.85 -14.21
CA ILE A 118 11.09 -6.39 -14.38
C ILE A 118 11.55 -6.18 -15.82
N LYS A 119 12.79 -5.73 -16.00
CA LYS A 119 13.47 -5.62 -17.29
C LYS A 119 14.88 -6.20 -17.21
N TYR A 120 15.41 -6.55 -18.37
CA TYR A 120 16.77 -7.05 -18.52
C TYR A 120 17.62 -6.04 -19.26
N THR A 121 18.80 -5.77 -18.73
CA THR A 121 19.79 -4.91 -19.39
C THR A 121 20.41 -5.61 -20.61
N LYS A 122 21.13 -4.87 -21.45
CA LYS A 122 21.89 -5.44 -22.59
C LYS A 122 22.86 -6.56 -22.18
N ASN A 123 23.30 -6.56 -20.92
CA ASN A 123 24.19 -7.57 -20.35
C ASN A 123 23.43 -8.69 -19.63
N ASN A 124 22.15 -8.85 -19.91
CA ASN A 124 21.26 -9.86 -19.33
C ASN A 124 21.19 -9.82 -17.78
N LYS A 125 21.41 -8.65 -17.18
CA LYS A 125 21.20 -8.44 -15.75
C LYS A 125 19.81 -7.90 -15.47
N THR A 126 19.21 -8.39 -14.40
CA THR A 126 17.85 -7.99 -13.96
C THR A 126 17.86 -6.60 -13.35
N MET A 127 16.94 -5.77 -13.75
CA MET A 127 16.60 -4.49 -13.14
C MET A 127 15.06 -4.37 -13.04
N CYS A 128 14.55 -3.44 -12.25
CA CYS A 128 13.12 -3.20 -12.22
C CYS A 128 12.77 -1.71 -12.16
N PHE A 129 11.56 -1.43 -12.59
CA PHE A 129 10.85 -0.18 -12.41
C PHE A 129 9.74 -0.42 -11.39
N LEU A 130 9.65 0.43 -10.40
CA LEU A 130 8.62 0.38 -9.38
C LEU A 130 7.80 1.65 -9.46
N THR A 131 6.50 1.55 -9.23
CA THR A 131 5.68 2.70 -8.90
C THR A 131 5.49 2.70 -7.39
N ILE A 132 6.03 3.70 -6.72
CA ILE A 132 5.81 3.93 -5.29
C ILE A 132 4.67 4.92 -5.13
N GLU A 133 3.65 4.54 -4.36
CA GLU A 133 2.47 5.36 -4.07
C GLU A 133 2.46 5.74 -2.58
N ASP A 134 2.28 7.02 -2.29
CA ASP A 134 2.04 7.54 -0.95
C ASP A 134 0.67 8.23 -0.88
N ILE A 135 0.37 8.92 0.23
CA ILE A 135 -0.91 9.62 0.43
C ILE A 135 -1.09 10.80 -0.54
N MET A 136 -0.02 11.28 -1.16
CA MET A 136 -0.01 12.49 -2.00
C MET A 136 0.00 12.18 -3.50
N GLY A 137 0.42 10.97 -3.89
CA GLY A 137 0.51 10.58 -5.29
C GLY A 137 1.42 9.38 -5.52
N SER A 138 2.06 9.32 -6.68
CA SER A 138 2.96 8.23 -7.05
C SER A 138 4.21 8.74 -7.77
N VAL A 139 5.30 7.98 -7.72
CA VAL A 139 6.56 8.26 -8.41
C VAL A 139 7.18 6.98 -8.96
N GLU A 140 7.81 7.07 -10.12
CA GLU A 140 8.58 5.97 -10.70
C GLU A 140 9.96 5.88 -10.03
N VAL A 141 10.32 4.69 -9.60
CA VAL A 141 11.65 4.36 -9.04
C VAL A 141 12.35 3.36 -9.93
N VAL A 142 13.55 3.70 -10.36
CA VAL A 142 14.42 2.83 -11.17
C VAL A 142 15.39 2.11 -10.25
N VAL A 143 15.36 0.77 -10.26
CA VAL A 143 16.28 -0.07 -9.47
C VAL A 143 17.23 -0.80 -10.42
N PHE A 144 18.47 -0.33 -10.46
CA PHE A 144 19.50 -0.93 -11.30
C PHE A 144 19.98 -2.30 -10.78
N PRO A 145 20.62 -3.14 -11.61
CA PRO A 145 20.94 -4.52 -11.27
C PRO A 145 21.66 -4.72 -9.95
N ARG A 146 22.62 -3.86 -9.62
CA ARG A 146 23.40 -3.93 -8.37
C ARG A 146 22.48 -3.81 -7.14
N ASP A 147 21.54 -2.89 -7.20
CA ASP A 147 20.65 -2.61 -6.07
C ASP A 147 19.46 -3.59 -6.08
N TYR A 148 19.06 -4.05 -7.27
CA TYR A 148 18.07 -5.13 -7.38
C TYR A 148 18.57 -6.43 -6.75
N GLU A 149 19.81 -6.86 -7.03
CA GLU A 149 20.42 -8.05 -6.41
C GLU A 149 20.44 -7.97 -4.88
N ARG A 150 20.58 -6.75 -4.34
CA ARG A 150 20.66 -6.51 -2.89
C ARG A 150 19.30 -6.43 -2.21
N TYR A 151 18.31 -5.88 -2.87
CA TYR A 151 17.04 -5.50 -2.24
C TYR A 151 15.81 -6.23 -2.79
N HIS A 152 15.94 -7.11 -3.80
CA HIS A 152 14.80 -7.74 -4.51
C HIS A 152 13.76 -8.36 -3.57
N GLN A 153 14.17 -8.90 -2.42
CA GLN A 153 13.27 -9.49 -1.42
C GLN A 153 12.27 -8.50 -0.79
N TYR A 154 12.56 -7.21 -0.86
CA TYR A 154 11.69 -6.14 -0.35
C TYR A 154 10.88 -5.46 -1.45
N LEU A 155 11.16 -5.80 -2.72
CA LEU A 155 10.59 -5.13 -3.89
C LEU A 155 9.41 -5.91 -4.47
N GLU A 156 8.51 -6.41 -3.60
CA GLU A 156 7.26 -7.03 -4.04
C GLU A 156 6.11 -6.01 -3.94
N GLU A 157 5.11 -6.16 -4.82
CA GLU A 157 3.91 -5.34 -4.79
C GLU A 157 3.23 -5.41 -3.42
N GLU A 158 2.60 -4.34 -3.00
CA GLU A 158 1.97 -4.13 -1.69
C GLU A 158 2.95 -4.00 -0.50
N ASN A 159 4.24 -4.21 -0.68
CA ASN A 159 5.21 -3.91 0.37
C ASN A 159 5.33 -2.40 0.59
N VAL A 160 5.45 -2.02 1.87
CA VAL A 160 5.67 -0.63 2.27
C VAL A 160 7.16 -0.42 2.55
N VAL A 161 7.77 0.52 1.83
CA VAL A 161 9.22 0.74 1.87
C VAL A 161 9.58 2.21 1.90
N PHE A 162 10.73 2.53 2.51
CA PHE A 162 11.46 3.76 2.22
C PHE A 162 12.48 3.47 1.14
N VAL A 163 12.58 4.37 0.17
CA VAL A 163 13.59 4.33 -0.88
C VAL A 163 14.42 5.61 -0.83
N LYS A 164 15.72 5.45 -0.58
CA LYS A 164 16.69 6.52 -0.76
C LYS A 164 17.30 6.41 -2.14
N GLY A 165 17.39 7.51 -2.86
CA GLY A 165 17.94 7.53 -4.20
C GLY A 165 18.33 8.91 -4.66
N ARG A 166 18.70 9.00 -5.95
CA ARG A 166 18.96 10.26 -6.63
C ARG A 166 17.84 10.58 -7.60
N VAL A 167 17.45 11.83 -7.59
CA VAL A 167 16.49 12.34 -8.56
C VAL A 167 17.09 12.29 -9.96
N SER A 168 16.29 11.85 -10.91
CA SER A 168 16.56 11.95 -12.33
C SER A 168 15.43 12.75 -12.97
N GLU A 169 15.73 13.94 -13.39
CA GLU A 169 14.79 14.82 -14.08
C GLU A 169 14.77 14.47 -15.57
N GLU A 170 13.57 14.47 -16.15
CA GLU A 170 13.36 14.34 -17.58
C GLU A 170 12.72 15.63 -18.07
N ASP A 171 13.15 16.13 -19.23
CA ASP A 171 12.58 17.35 -19.82
C ASP A 171 11.07 17.20 -20.01
N GLU A 172 10.31 18.20 -19.53
CA GLU A 172 8.85 18.27 -19.65
C GLU A 172 8.08 17.03 -19.11
N ALA A 173 8.67 16.29 -18.18
CA ALA A 173 8.08 15.11 -17.58
C ALA A 173 8.27 15.07 -16.05
N SER A 174 7.50 14.22 -15.38
CA SER A 174 7.69 13.96 -13.95
C SER A 174 9.05 13.32 -13.67
N SER A 175 9.71 13.81 -12.63
CA SER A 175 11.01 13.29 -12.21
C SER A 175 10.90 11.87 -11.67
N LYS A 176 11.98 11.09 -11.81
CA LYS A 176 12.10 9.72 -11.30
C LYS A 176 13.12 9.66 -10.17
N LEU A 177 13.05 8.60 -9.36
CA LEU A 177 14.05 8.34 -8.35
C LEU A 177 14.89 7.12 -8.75
N ILE A 178 16.20 7.28 -8.83
CA ILE A 178 17.16 6.18 -9.03
C ILE A 178 17.52 5.61 -7.67
N CYS A 179 17.09 4.38 -7.41
CA CYS A 179 17.28 3.71 -6.13
C CYS A 179 18.75 3.51 -5.79
N GLU A 180 19.15 3.85 -4.58
CA GLU A 180 20.46 3.53 -3.97
C GLU A 180 20.30 2.60 -2.75
N LYS A 181 19.17 2.73 -2.02
CA LYS A 181 18.90 1.94 -0.81
C LYS A 181 17.41 1.78 -0.58
N VAL A 182 17.01 0.57 -0.16
CA VAL A 182 15.64 0.25 0.27
C VAL A 182 15.64 -0.15 1.73
N ILE A 183 14.67 0.35 2.50
CA ILE A 183 14.46 0.06 3.91
C ILE A 183 12.99 -0.28 4.09
N PRO A 184 12.61 -1.52 4.44
CA PRO A 184 11.22 -1.86 4.74
C PRO A 184 10.69 -1.09 5.95
N PHE A 185 9.41 -0.73 5.91
CA PHE A 185 8.73 -0.21 7.10
C PHE A 185 8.71 -1.29 8.20
N GLY A 186 8.82 -0.85 9.45
CA GLY A 186 8.87 -1.78 10.59
C GLY A 186 10.27 -2.31 10.92
N GLN A 187 11.22 -2.26 10.01
CA GLN A 187 12.64 -2.48 10.32
C GLN A 187 13.28 -1.18 10.84
N LYS A 188 12.70 -0.55 11.86
CA LYS A 188 13.47 0.40 12.66
C LYS A 188 14.58 -0.39 13.31
N LYS A 189 15.86 -0.05 13.02
CA LYS A 189 16.90 -0.29 14.02
C LYS A 189 16.39 0.40 15.27
N GLN A 190 16.03 -0.38 16.28
CA GLN A 190 15.76 0.17 17.59
C GLN A 190 17.09 0.73 18.07
N GLU A 191 17.23 2.05 18.06
CA GLU A 191 18.39 2.72 18.61
C GLU A 191 18.08 3.02 20.08
N LEU A 192 18.79 2.35 20.97
CA LEU A 192 18.73 2.65 22.39
C LEU A 192 19.72 3.76 22.70
N TRP A 193 19.21 4.95 22.96
CA TRP A 193 20.02 6.08 23.41
C TRP A 193 20.10 6.07 24.93
N ILE A 194 21.31 5.84 25.46
CA ILE A 194 21.57 5.87 26.91
C ILE A 194 22.41 7.11 27.20
N GLN A 195 21.84 8.02 27.97
CA GLN A 195 22.51 9.22 28.39
C GLN A 195 23.10 9.04 29.78
N TYR A 196 24.39 9.28 29.90
CA TYR A 196 25.09 9.32 31.18
C TYR A 196 25.34 10.77 31.64
N PRO A 197 25.31 11.06 32.95
CA PRO A 197 25.52 12.42 33.43
C PRO A 197 26.95 12.92 33.16
N ASP A 198 27.92 12.02 33.13
CA ASP A 198 29.33 12.33 32.87
C ASP A 198 30.11 11.12 32.36
N LYS A 199 31.33 11.33 31.89
CA LYS A 199 32.22 10.31 31.32
C LYS A 199 32.67 9.26 32.34
N GLU A 200 32.86 9.66 33.61
CA GLU A 200 33.27 8.72 34.67
C GLU A 200 32.20 7.69 34.95
N THR A 201 30.96 8.13 35.10
CA THR A 201 29.78 7.25 35.28
C THR A 201 29.60 6.29 34.11
N PHE A 202 29.82 6.76 32.87
CA PHE A 202 29.82 5.88 31.69
C PHE A 202 30.89 4.78 31.81
N LEU A 203 32.15 5.14 32.07
CA LEU A 203 33.25 4.19 32.15
C LEU A 203 33.08 3.16 33.27
N GLN A 204 32.47 3.54 34.40
CA GLN A 204 32.14 2.60 35.48
C GLN A 204 31.01 1.65 35.12
N GLY A 205 30.04 2.10 34.35
CA GLY A 205 28.86 1.32 33.96
C GLY A 205 29.00 0.56 32.62
N GLU A 206 30.02 0.86 31.81
CA GLU A 206 30.17 0.39 30.41
C GLU A 206 30.14 -1.15 30.33
N LYS A 207 30.91 -1.83 31.18
CA LYS A 207 30.96 -3.30 31.16
C LYS A 207 29.61 -3.92 31.54
N MET A 208 28.95 -3.37 32.55
CA MET A 208 27.64 -3.85 33.02
C MET A 208 26.58 -3.63 31.94
N LEU A 209 26.63 -2.51 31.21
CA LEU A 209 25.75 -2.21 30.10
C LEU A 209 25.92 -3.21 28.97
N TYR A 210 27.17 -3.52 28.56
CA TYR A 210 27.42 -4.54 27.51
C TYR A 210 26.96 -5.94 27.92
N ASP A 211 27.18 -6.31 29.18
CA ASP A 211 26.73 -7.60 29.72
C ASP A 211 25.19 -7.70 29.73
N MET A 212 24.50 -6.61 30.08
CA MET A 212 23.03 -6.52 30.02
C MET A 212 22.50 -6.59 28.59
N LEU A 213 23.10 -5.85 27.65
CA LEU A 213 22.71 -5.86 26.24
C LEU A 213 22.97 -7.22 25.60
N ALA A 214 24.07 -7.90 25.94
CA ALA A 214 24.39 -9.23 25.44
C ALA A 214 23.47 -10.33 26.00
N SER A 215 22.84 -10.11 27.16
CA SER A 215 21.93 -11.06 27.81
C SER A 215 20.45 -10.79 27.45
N SER A 216 20.13 -9.69 26.79
CA SER A 216 18.78 -9.38 26.32
C SER A 216 18.58 -9.97 24.92
N ASP A 217 17.71 -10.97 24.80
CA ASP A 217 17.19 -11.43 23.52
C ASP A 217 16.32 -10.30 22.96
N GLY A 218 16.87 -9.54 22.00
CA GLY A 218 16.24 -8.45 21.30
C GLY A 218 15.53 -8.90 20.02
#